data_b99dfe072248852abafeb88cb19aed64
#
_entry.id   b99dfe072248852abafeb88cb19aed64
#
_cell.length_a   1.000
_cell.length_b   1.000
_cell.length_c   1.000
_cell.angle_alpha   90.00
_cell.angle_beta   90.00
_cell.angle_gamma   90.00
#
_symmetry.space_group_name_H-M   'P 1'
#
loop_
_entity.id
_entity.type
_entity.pdbx_description
1 polymer ?
#
loop_
_entity_poly.entity_id
_entity_poly.type
_entity_poly.pdbx_seq_one_letter_code
_entity_poly.pdbx_strand_id
1 'polypeptide(L)'
;MFSKRLFGILLPVLSINFVTASPTRSTCFGPIHWEECQDNAPGSTIQCASYRVPLDYARPEIGSATIALTRVPSPMTPRLGTIFQFQGGPGGSGTQLVKEIASGVARLADGLYDVVGWDPRGINQTSPKLTCGFQSLEEQQGFFNGTIINDGIEAHGNFTDESDLHRFFSTLNQTDSILRRFGQKCIEDNGSFLKYLGTTAVVRDIVSMADCLEGPDNPINYYGISYGTVIGTYLVNMFPKRVGRVVIDGVVDAVTWATEPTYKETIHFPLGFLNNRVILAVIHDADVALKGFTDLCAQAGPANCSFATPGATGASLFQDIGDLIDTAYDRHKAGLSTLSAIDVRAVIYSTLSNPTTWDQVLVPSLISIRNSLTNQSTTNITDIMSMKKALTLAKLMQTRPSTIDPSLQAALAIGVIPCLDSIDQGNVTTKQVYDEMVRITQTISPFFGEVIGTPLTLLFNCHLFPVRAVERFTGPFNAKLENPILVIGNKGDPKTPFQNAKKIADMLGPSAGLLEQDGFGHTSLAEVSECTLGVIATYLVTGQLPESGQVCSVSQTLFPPNGLPLAAAS
;
A
#
# COMPACT_ATOMS: atom_id res chain seq x y z
N MET A 1 -54.41 47.58 30.62
CA MET A 1 -53.64 48.09 29.47
C MET A 1 -52.18 47.86 29.76
N PHE A 2 -51.62 46.72 29.29
CA PHE A 2 -50.17 46.52 29.26
C PHE A 2 -49.84 45.81 27.95
N SER A 3 -49.22 46.55 27.03
CA SER A 3 -48.77 46.09 25.72
C SER A 3 -47.50 45.27 25.87
N LYS A 4 -47.49 44.00 25.47
CA LYS A 4 -46.30 43.17 25.30
C LYS A 4 -45.70 43.41 23.90
N ARG A 5 -44.57 44.07 23.81
CA ARG A 5 -43.75 44.12 22.59
C ARG A 5 -42.95 42.83 22.50
N LEU A 6 -43.22 42.01 21.49
CA LEU A 6 -42.35 40.93 21.06
C LEU A 6 -41.16 41.54 20.29
N PHE A 7 -39.94 41.36 20.80
CA PHE A 7 -38.71 41.57 20.03
C PHE A 7 -38.40 40.27 19.25
N GLY A 8 -38.59 40.31 17.95
CA GLY A 8 -38.13 39.27 17.06
C GLY A 8 -36.64 39.41 16.82
N ILE A 9 -35.85 38.45 17.31
CA ILE A 9 -34.43 38.33 16.95
C ILE A 9 -34.35 37.64 15.60
N LEU A 10 -34.05 38.38 14.53
CA LEU A 10 -33.64 37.82 13.25
C LEU A 10 -32.18 37.30 13.38
N LEU A 11 -32.01 36.00 13.46
CA LEU A 11 -30.73 35.38 13.23
C LEU A 11 -30.42 35.40 11.72
N PRO A 12 -29.24 35.89 11.29
CA PRO A 12 -28.86 35.78 9.89
C PRO A 12 -28.58 34.31 9.59
N VAL A 13 -29.36 33.73 8.68
CA VAL A 13 -29.05 32.43 8.07
C VAL A 13 -27.79 32.66 7.21
N LEU A 14 -26.64 32.25 7.73
CA LEU A 14 -25.43 32.10 6.91
C LEU A 14 -25.71 31.01 5.88
N SER A 15 -26.02 31.40 4.66
CA SER A 15 -26.03 30.51 3.51
C SER A 15 -24.59 30.09 3.26
N ILE A 16 -24.20 28.92 3.74
CA ILE A 16 -22.96 28.25 3.31
C ILE A 16 -23.21 27.86 1.85
N ASN A 17 -22.75 28.68 0.95
CA ASN A 17 -22.63 28.28 -0.46
C ASN A 17 -21.57 27.18 -0.51
N PHE A 18 -22.02 25.93 -0.54
CA PHE A 18 -21.21 24.85 -1.07
C PHE A 18 -20.91 25.22 -2.53
N VAL A 19 -19.72 25.76 -2.76
CA VAL A 19 -19.16 25.82 -4.09
C VAL A 19 -18.90 24.37 -4.47
N THR A 20 -19.91 23.73 -5.06
CA THR A 20 -19.68 22.54 -5.88
C THR A 20 -18.78 23.02 -7.00
N ALA A 21 -17.47 22.73 -6.90
CA ALA A 21 -16.57 22.92 -8.01
C ALA A 21 -17.19 22.13 -9.17
N SER A 22 -17.78 22.85 -10.11
CA SER A 22 -18.09 22.28 -11.43
C SER A 22 -16.81 21.59 -11.88
N PRO A 23 -16.89 20.35 -12.38
CA PRO A 23 -15.72 19.72 -12.94
C PRO A 23 -15.21 20.67 -14.03
N THR A 24 -14.12 21.38 -13.72
CA THR A 24 -13.42 22.13 -14.75
C THR A 24 -13.02 21.09 -15.78
N ARG A 25 -13.56 21.22 -16.99
CA ARG A 25 -13.28 20.31 -18.09
C ARG A 25 -11.77 20.13 -18.13
N SER A 26 -11.29 18.95 -17.72
CA SER A 26 -9.86 18.64 -17.83
C SER A 26 -9.53 18.71 -19.31
N THR A 27 -8.56 19.52 -19.67
CA THR A 27 -8.15 19.68 -21.05
C THR A 27 -6.85 18.95 -21.27
N CYS A 28 -6.72 18.27 -22.38
CA CYS A 28 -5.46 17.74 -22.86
C CYS A 28 -4.44 18.89 -23.00
N PHE A 29 -3.29 18.79 -22.34
CA PHE A 29 -2.23 19.78 -22.37
C PHE A 29 -1.24 19.58 -23.54
N GLY A 30 -1.57 18.72 -24.49
CA GLY A 30 -0.82 18.42 -25.70
C GLY A 30 -0.86 16.93 -26.03
N PRO A 31 -0.54 16.54 -27.26
CA PRO A 31 -0.58 15.15 -27.67
C PRO A 31 0.45 14.30 -26.92
N ILE A 32 0.09 13.06 -26.61
CA ILE A 32 1.01 12.04 -26.10
C ILE A 32 1.64 11.35 -27.30
N HIS A 33 2.95 11.53 -27.47
CA HIS A 33 3.71 10.91 -28.56
C HIS A 33 4.37 9.64 -28.06
N TRP A 34 3.96 8.51 -28.61
CA TRP A 34 4.49 7.20 -28.29
C TRP A 34 5.68 6.86 -29.16
N GLU A 35 6.75 6.37 -28.54
CA GLU A 35 7.98 5.91 -29.21
C GLU A 35 8.42 4.57 -28.61
N GLU A 36 9.34 3.89 -29.27
CA GLU A 36 9.94 2.67 -28.72
C GLU A 36 10.72 3.00 -27.44
N CYS A 37 10.53 2.19 -26.38
CA CYS A 37 11.31 2.38 -25.15
C CYS A 37 12.78 2.02 -25.39
N GLN A 38 13.71 2.84 -24.87
CA GLN A 38 15.16 2.67 -25.07
C GLN A 38 15.71 1.34 -24.53
N ASP A 39 15.01 0.73 -23.56
CA ASP A 39 15.41 -0.50 -22.87
C ASP A 39 14.59 -1.73 -23.31
N ASN A 40 13.86 -1.64 -24.42
CA ASN A 40 13.08 -2.74 -24.95
C ASN A 40 13.98 -3.91 -25.44
N ALA A 41 13.50 -5.13 -25.19
CA ALA A 41 14.02 -6.29 -25.89
C ALA A 41 13.66 -6.22 -27.38
N PRO A 42 14.52 -6.75 -28.28
CA PRO A 42 14.22 -6.78 -29.71
C PRO A 42 12.85 -7.42 -30.00
N GLY A 43 12.01 -6.72 -30.78
CA GLY A 43 10.66 -7.19 -31.13
C GLY A 43 9.58 -6.89 -30.07
N SER A 44 9.89 -6.17 -29.02
CA SER A 44 8.90 -5.71 -28.04
C SER A 44 7.95 -4.68 -28.68
N THR A 45 6.66 -4.82 -28.36
CA THR A 45 5.62 -3.84 -28.76
C THR A 45 5.41 -2.74 -27.73
N ILE A 46 6.15 -2.75 -26.62
CA ILE A 46 6.02 -1.78 -25.53
C ILE A 46 6.51 -0.40 -26.00
N GLN A 47 5.73 0.60 -25.70
CA GLN A 47 5.98 1.99 -26.09
C GLN A 47 6.10 2.89 -24.87
N CYS A 48 6.96 3.88 -24.95
CA CYS A 48 7.20 4.89 -23.93
C CYS A 48 6.75 6.28 -24.42
N ALA A 49 6.38 7.13 -23.47
CA ALA A 49 6.06 8.53 -23.74
C ALA A 49 6.34 9.38 -22.50
N SER A 50 6.35 10.68 -22.69
CA SER A 50 6.28 11.67 -21.62
C SER A 50 5.10 12.62 -21.86
N TYR A 51 4.45 13.03 -20.77
CA TYR A 51 3.30 13.90 -20.83
C TYR A 51 3.41 15.02 -19.80
N ARG A 52 3.23 16.26 -20.27
CA ARG A 52 3.33 17.45 -19.42
C ARG A 52 1.98 17.77 -18.80
N VAL A 53 1.95 17.92 -17.46
CA VAL A 53 0.78 18.30 -16.67
C VAL A 53 1.06 19.54 -15.82
N PRO A 54 0.07 20.38 -15.46
CA PRO A 54 0.28 21.47 -14.52
C PRO A 54 0.55 20.92 -13.10
N LEU A 55 1.35 21.63 -12.32
CA LEU A 55 1.50 21.30 -10.88
C LEU A 55 0.17 21.50 -10.16
N ASP A 56 -0.56 22.56 -10.49
CA ASP A 56 -1.86 22.90 -9.90
C ASP A 56 -2.89 23.07 -11.03
N TYR A 57 -3.89 22.21 -11.06
CA TYR A 57 -4.95 22.25 -12.08
C TYR A 57 -5.86 23.49 -11.97
N ALA A 58 -5.94 24.10 -10.79
CA ALA A 58 -6.67 25.36 -10.57
C ALA A 58 -5.85 26.59 -11.04
N ARG A 59 -4.51 26.46 -11.09
CA ARG A 59 -3.57 27.52 -11.44
C ARG A 59 -2.43 26.98 -12.32
N PRO A 60 -2.71 26.65 -13.59
CA PRO A 60 -1.76 25.97 -14.47
C PRO A 60 -0.46 26.74 -14.73
N GLU A 61 -0.47 28.05 -14.52
CA GLU A 61 0.67 28.96 -14.71
C GLU A 61 1.78 28.79 -13.64
N ILE A 62 1.52 28.15 -12.51
CA ILE A 62 2.49 28.01 -11.42
C ILE A 62 3.70 27.14 -11.82
N GLY A 63 3.48 26.18 -12.72
CA GLY A 63 4.52 25.26 -13.17
C GLY A 63 3.96 23.96 -13.68
N SER A 64 4.83 23.03 -14.04
CA SER A 64 4.45 21.75 -14.62
C SER A 64 5.31 20.60 -14.11
N ALA A 65 4.74 19.40 -14.16
CA ALA A 65 5.46 18.14 -14.07
C ALA A 65 5.46 17.44 -15.43
N THR A 66 6.48 16.62 -15.69
CA THR A 66 6.56 15.75 -16.87
C THR A 66 6.40 14.31 -16.40
N ILE A 67 5.26 13.73 -16.71
CA ILE A 67 4.87 12.37 -16.32
C ILE A 67 5.44 11.39 -17.33
N ALA A 68 6.15 10.37 -16.85
CA ALA A 68 6.62 9.25 -17.67
C ALA A 68 5.51 8.20 -17.82
N LEU A 69 5.35 7.68 -19.04
CA LEU A 69 4.35 6.68 -19.39
C LEU A 69 4.98 5.50 -20.12
N THR A 70 4.38 4.32 -19.92
CA THR A 70 4.65 3.13 -20.72
C THR A 70 3.32 2.49 -21.13
N ARG A 71 3.26 2.00 -22.38
CA ARG A 71 2.06 1.38 -22.95
C ARG A 71 2.37 0.03 -23.57
N VAL A 72 1.48 -0.95 -23.32
CA VAL A 72 1.31 -2.13 -24.18
C VAL A 72 0.09 -1.86 -25.06
N PRO A 73 0.26 -1.66 -26.36
CA PRO A 73 -0.86 -1.37 -27.26
C PRO A 73 -1.73 -2.60 -27.47
N SER A 74 -3.03 -2.38 -27.63
CA SER A 74 -3.99 -3.40 -28.02
C SER A 74 -3.64 -3.98 -29.41
N PRO A 75 -3.63 -5.31 -29.57
CA PRO A 75 -3.51 -5.92 -30.89
C PRO A 75 -4.84 -5.89 -31.69
N MET A 76 -5.95 -5.49 -31.05
CA MET A 76 -7.30 -5.58 -31.63
C MET A 76 -7.73 -4.27 -32.28
N THR A 77 -8.58 -4.39 -33.32
CA THR A 77 -9.22 -3.26 -33.99
C THR A 77 -10.68 -3.62 -34.30
N PRO A 78 -11.67 -2.88 -33.78
CA PRO A 78 -11.53 -1.74 -32.87
C PRO A 78 -11.11 -2.15 -31.44
N ARG A 79 -10.34 -1.32 -30.74
CA ARG A 79 -10.08 -1.45 -29.32
C ARG A 79 -11.19 -0.81 -28.48
N LEU A 80 -11.32 -1.20 -27.22
CA LEU A 80 -12.33 -0.68 -26.29
C LEU A 80 -11.85 0.56 -25.49
N GLY A 81 -10.59 0.96 -25.65
CA GLY A 81 -10.02 2.11 -24.97
C GLY A 81 -8.71 1.82 -24.25
N THR A 82 -8.39 2.64 -23.26
CA THR A 82 -7.18 2.51 -22.43
C THR A 82 -7.55 2.07 -21.01
N ILE A 83 -6.82 1.08 -20.45
CA ILE A 83 -6.81 0.76 -19.02
C ILE A 83 -5.56 1.39 -18.40
N PHE A 84 -5.74 2.31 -17.45
CA PHE A 84 -4.64 2.81 -16.62
C PHE A 84 -4.38 1.81 -15.49
N GLN A 85 -3.13 1.33 -15.37
CA GLN A 85 -2.73 0.33 -14.39
C GLN A 85 -1.69 0.88 -13.42
N PHE A 86 -1.90 0.64 -12.10
CA PHE A 86 -0.97 1.07 -11.07
C PHE A 86 -0.97 0.15 -9.85
N GLN A 87 0.24 -0.26 -9.39
CA GLN A 87 0.37 -1.17 -8.25
C GLN A 87 0.22 -0.49 -6.89
N GLY A 88 0.72 0.71 -6.71
CA GLY A 88 0.65 1.38 -5.41
C GLY A 88 2.00 1.64 -4.75
N GLY A 89 2.10 1.32 -3.50
CA GLY A 89 3.16 1.68 -2.56
C GLY A 89 2.60 2.52 -1.41
N PRO A 90 2.52 3.89 -1.49
CA PRO A 90 2.89 4.80 -2.58
C PRO A 90 4.37 4.76 -2.95
N GLY A 91 4.69 5.17 -4.16
CA GLY A 91 6.08 5.20 -4.66
C GLY A 91 6.44 4.11 -5.67
N GLY A 92 5.50 3.23 -5.99
CA GLY A 92 5.67 2.27 -7.08
C GLY A 92 5.74 2.96 -8.44
N SER A 93 6.47 2.33 -9.37
CA SER A 93 6.59 2.78 -10.76
C SER A 93 5.59 2.07 -11.64
N GLY A 94 4.60 2.80 -12.17
CA GLY A 94 3.63 2.25 -13.10
C GLY A 94 4.24 1.94 -14.47
N THR A 95 5.27 2.67 -14.87
CA THR A 95 6.00 2.39 -16.13
C THR A 95 6.72 1.05 -16.06
N GLN A 96 7.29 0.70 -14.90
CA GLN A 96 7.92 -0.60 -14.68
C GLN A 96 6.87 -1.72 -14.57
N LEU A 97 5.79 -1.49 -13.82
CA LEU A 97 4.71 -2.47 -13.69
C LEU A 97 4.19 -2.94 -15.06
N VAL A 98 3.94 -2.00 -15.96
CA VAL A 98 3.43 -2.32 -17.30
C VAL A 98 4.43 -3.18 -18.07
N LYS A 99 5.72 -2.94 -17.96
CA LYS A 99 6.75 -3.77 -18.59
C LYS A 99 6.75 -5.20 -18.05
N GLU A 100 6.39 -5.39 -16.78
CA GLU A 100 6.43 -6.68 -16.09
C GLU A 100 5.15 -7.49 -16.27
N ILE A 101 3.97 -6.88 -16.08
CA ILE A 101 2.72 -7.63 -15.98
C ILE A 101 1.58 -7.19 -16.91
N ALA A 102 1.77 -6.13 -17.72
CA ALA A 102 0.68 -5.66 -18.59
C ALA A 102 0.21 -6.69 -19.62
N SER A 103 1.08 -7.60 -20.05
CA SER A 103 0.68 -8.73 -20.90
C SER A 103 -0.37 -9.63 -20.22
N GLY A 104 -0.33 -9.76 -18.88
CA GLY A 104 -1.34 -10.48 -18.11
C GLY A 104 -2.69 -9.76 -18.14
N VAL A 105 -2.70 -8.46 -17.82
CA VAL A 105 -3.93 -7.63 -17.85
C VAL A 105 -4.49 -7.55 -19.28
N ALA A 106 -3.62 -7.37 -20.28
CA ALA A 106 -4.04 -7.38 -21.68
C ALA A 106 -4.72 -8.71 -22.06
N ARG A 107 -4.17 -9.86 -21.62
CA ARG A 107 -4.81 -11.18 -21.86
C ARG A 107 -6.14 -11.33 -21.13
N LEU A 108 -6.24 -10.91 -19.86
CA LEU A 108 -7.49 -10.93 -19.11
C LEU A 108 -8.58 -10.08 -19.78
N ALA A 109 -8.19 -9.04 -20.50
CA ALA A 109 -9.09 -8.16 -21.24
C ALA A 109 -9.20 -8.56 -22.74
N ASP A 110 -8.88 -9.80 -23.11
CA ASP A 110 -8.91 -10.33 -24.49
C ASP A 110 -8.13 -9.47 -25.51
N GLY A 111 -7.13 -8.72 -25.06
CA GLY A 111 -6.36 -7.80 -25.88
C GLY A 111 -7.13 -6.56 -26.36
N LEU A 112 -8.32 -6.29 -25.82
CA LEU A 112 -9.22 -5.24 -26.30
C LEU A 112 -8.84 -3.82 -25.87
N TYR A 113 -7.87 -3.68 -24.96
CA TYR A 113 -7.45 -2.37 -24.41
C TYR A 113 -5.96 -2.11 -24.61
N ASP A 114 -5.61 -0.86 -24.81
CA ASP A 114 -4.25 -0.42 -24.47
C ASP A 114 -4.08 -0.49 -22.95
N VAL A 115 -2.95 -1.00 -22.48
CA VAL A 115 -2.63 -0.97 -21.04
C VAL A 115 -1.54 0.06 -20.82
N VAL A 116 -1.83 1.09 -20.02
CA VAL A 116 -0.95 2.23 -19.77
C VAL A 116 -0.61 2.30 -18.29
N GLY A 117 0.70 2.30 -17.97
CA GLY A 117 1.23 2.66 -16.67
C GLY A 117 1.94 3.99 -16.71
N TRP A 118 2.00 4.68 -15.58
CA TRP A 118 2.70 5.94 -15.43
C TRP A 118 3.45 6.00 -14.11
N ASP A 119 4.49 6.80 -14.07
CA ASP A 119 5.15 7.13 -12.81
C ASP A 119 4.47 8.36 -12.21
N PRO A 120 3.85 8.26 -11.03
CA PRO A 120 3.23 9.41 -10.39
C PRO A 120 4.23 10.55 -10.14
N ARG A 121 3.70 11.72 -9.85
CA ARG A 121 4.48 12.90 -9.48
C ARG A 121 5.52 12.57 -8.42
N GLY A 122 6.77 12.94 -8.63
CA GLY A 122 7.88 12.70 -7.72
C GLY A 122 8.57 11.34 -7.88
N ILE A 123 8.02 10.42 -8.68
CA ILE A 123 8.45 9.02 -8.72
C ILE A 123 9.21 8.69 -10.00
N ASN A 124 10.25 7.88 -9.87
CA ASN A 124 11.06 7.23 -10.90
C ASN A 124 11.44 8.17 -12.06
N GLN A 125 10.88 7.98 -13.26
CA GLN A 125 11.23 8.77 -14.46
C GLN A 125 10.46 10.10 -14.54
N THR A 126 9.43 10.31 -13.75
CA THR A 126 8.67 11.57 -13.68
C THR A 126 9.51 12.69 -13.05
N SER A 127 9.36 13.90 -13.57
CA SER A 127 10.10 15.09 -13.11
C SER A 127 9.11 16.22 -12.75
N PRO A 128 9.39 16.98 -11.66
CA PRO A 128 10.49 16.86 -10.67
C PRO A 128 10.39 15.60 -9.81
N LYS A 129 11.51 15.20 -9.20
CA LYS A 129 11.61 14.00 -8.35
C LYS A 129 11.47 14.34 -6.86
N LEU A 130 10.92 13.39 -6.08
CA LEU A 130 10.92 13.44 -4.62
C LEU A 130 12.25 12.86 -4.11
N THR A 131 13.09 13.68 -3.48
CA THR A 131 14.41 13.29 -2.98
C THR A 131 14.63 13.63 -1.51
N CYS A 132 13.94 14.63 -0.98
CA CYS A 132 14.19 15.17 0.37
C CYS A 132 15.69 15.42 0.63
N GLY A 133 16.47 15.74 -0.43
CA GLY A 133 17.92 16.00 -0.38
C GLY A 133 18.77 14.77 -0.09
N PHE A 134 18.25 13.56 -0.26
CA PHE A 134 19.03 12.32 -0.24
C PHE A 134 19.39 11.90 -1.66
N GLN A 135 20.56 11.28 -1.81
CA GLN A 135 21.04 10.76 -3.09
C GLN A 135 20.82 9.25 -3.23
N SER A 136 20.71 8.53 -2.10
CA SER A 136 20.53 7.08 -2.07
C SER A 136 19.70 6.64 -0.87
N LEU A 137 19.17 5.41 -0.93
CA LEU A 137 18.51 4.77 0.20
C LEU A 137 19.44 4.59 1.39
N GLU A 138 20.72 4.30 1.13
CA GLU A 138 21.74 4.16 2.19
C GLU A 138 21.94 5.48 2.95
N GLU A 139 21.98 6.62 2.25
CA GLU A 139 22.08 7.93 2.89
C GLU A 139 20.83 8.22 3.75
N GLN A 140 19.64 7.90 3.26
CA GLN A 140 18.39 8.05 4.01
C GLN A 140 18.37 7.14 5.25
N GLN A 141 18.79 5.88 5.13
CA GLN A 141 18.90 4.97 6.26
C GLN A 141 19.95 5.46 7.27
N GLY A 142 21.10 5.95 6.79
CA GLY A 142 22.13 6.56 7.64
C GLY A 142 21.64 7.78 8.42
N PHE A 143 20.72 8.57 7.84
CA PHE A 143 20.09 9.70 8.53
C PHE A 143 19.26 9.27 9.75
N PHE A 144 18.57 8.10 9.67
CA PHE A 144 17.76 7.54 10.74
C PHE A 144 18.50 6.54 11.62
N ASN A 145 19.79 6.28 11.37
CA ASN A 145 20.57 5.30 12.13
C ASN A 145 20.58 5.61 13.64
N GLY A 146 20.46 4.59 14.48
CA GLY A 146 20.38 4.73 15.94
C GLY A 146 19.05 5.29 16.44
N THR A 147 18.01 5.30 15.62
CA THR A 147 16.64 5.68 16.01
C THR A 147 15.69 4.52 15.79
N ILE A 148 14.55 4.53 16.47
CA ILE A 148 13.49 3.52 16.25
C ILE A 148 12.96 3.51 14.81
N ILE A 149 13.16 4.58 14.05
CA ILE A 149 12.78 4.66 12.65
C ILE A 149 13.62 3.69 11.80
N ASN A 150 14.91 3.53 12.13
CA ASN A 150 15.80 2.59 11.44
C ASN A 150 15.88 1.24 12.14
N ASP A 151 15.93 1.23 13.46
CA ASP A 151 16.25 0.05 14.25
C ASP A 151 14.99 -0.73 14.66
N GLY A 152 13.80 -0.10 14.56
CA GLY A 152 12.54 -0.68 15.00
C GLY A 152 12.35 -0.58 16.51
N ILE A 153 11.32 -1.26 17.01
CA ILE A 153 10.96 -1.28 18.42
C ILE A 153 11.21 -2.66 18.98
N GLU A 154 12.17 -2.78 19.90
CA GLU A 154 12.50 -4.03 20.58
C GLU A 154 11.73 -4.13 21.89
N ALA A 155 10.79 -5.08 21.96
CA ALA A 155 10.01 -5.34 23.15
C ALA A 155 9.69 -6.84 23.31
N HIS A 156 9.59 -7.30 24.55
CA HIS A 156 9.11 -8.63 24.86
C HIS A 156 7.59 -8.70 24.73
N GLY A 157 7.12 -9.64 23.93
CA GLY A 157 5.69 -9.88 23.74
C GLY A 157 4.96 -8.60 23.26
N ASN A 158 4.02 -8.13 24.08
CA ASN A 158 3.15 -7.00 23.77
C ASN A 158 3.36 -5.78 24.69
N PHE A 159 4.60 -5.46 25.04
CA PHE A 159 4.94 -4.44 26.04
C PHE A 159 4.42 -4.75 27.46
N THR A 160 4.39 -6.01 27.85
CA THR A 160 4.06 -6.38 29.23
C THR A 160 5.19 -6.09 30.22
N ASP A 161 6.43 -5.93 29.74
CA ASP A 161 7.59 -5.54 30.56
C ASP A 161 7.65 -4.00 30.69
N GLU A 162 7.53 -3.49 31.91
CA GLU A 162 7.66 -2.04 32.19
C GLU A 162 9.02 -1.48 31.76
N SER A 163 10.09 -2.27 31.79
CA SER A 163 11.41 -1.84 31.36
C SER A 163 11.45 -1.54 29.86
N ASP A 164 10.69 -2.28 29.04
CA ASP A 164 10.58 -2.09 27.62
C ASP A 164 9.75 -0.85 27.29
N LEU A 165 8.65 -0.64 28.00
CA LEU A 165 7.87 0.58 27.91
C LEU A 165 8.73 1.81 28.26
N HIS A 166 9.47 1.75 29.35
CA HIS A 166 10.35 2.83 29.77
C HIS A 166 11.42 3.12 28.69
N ARG A 167 12.07 2.08 28.16
CA ARG A 167 13.07 2.21 27.10
C ARG A 167 12.45 2.80 25.83
N PHE A 168 11.28 2.33 25.41
CA PHE A 168 10.55 2.86 24.25
C PHE A 168 10.25 4.35 24.42
N PHE A 169 9.60 4.73 25.54
CA PHE A 169 9.29 6.13 25.80
C PHE A 169 10.52 7.02 26.01
N SER A 170 11.68 6.47 26.38
CA SER A 170 12.92 7.24 26.49
C SER A 170 13.42 7.78 25.14
N THR A 171 13.00 7.19 24.01
CA THR A 171 13.37 7.61 22.66
C THR A 171 12.55 8.79 22.12
N LEU A 172 11.51 9.24 22.83
CA LEU A 172 10.57 10.28 22.39
C LEU A 172 11.26 11.54 21.84
N ASN A 173 12.17 12.12 22.61
CA ASN A 173 12.82 13.37 22.22
C ASN A 173 13.71 13.21 20.99
N GLN A 174 14.38 12.07 20.88
CA GLN A 174 15.21 11.74 19.72
C GLN A 174 14.33 11.60 18.48
N THR A 175 13.25 10.84 18.59
CA THR A 175 12.30 10.61 17.47
C THR A 175 11.62 11.91 17.04
N ASP A 176 11.14 12.73 17.99
CA ASP A 176 10.58 14.06 17.68
C ASP A 176 11.59 14.92 16.91
N SER A 177 12.83 15.00 17.39
CA SER A 177 13.90 15.79 16.77
C SER A 177 14.22 15.30 15.36
N ILE A 178 14.41 13.98 15.15
CA ILE A 178 14.81 13.46 13.84
C ILE A 178 13.68 13.58 12.80
N LEU A 179 12.41 13.40 13.20
CA LEU A 179 11.27 13.55 12.30
C LEU A 179 11.04 15.02 11.89
N ARG A 180 11.23 15.97 12.80
CA ARG A 180 11.22 17.41 12.43
C ARG A 180 12.33 17.77 11.45
N ARG A 181 13.54 17.26 11.66
CA ARG A 181 14.67 17.45 10.75
C ARG A 181 14.39 16.81 9.38
N PHE A 182 13.75 15.64 9.34
CA PHE A 182 13.33 15.01 8.09
C PHE A 182 12.33 15.89 7.32
N GLY A 183 11.27 16.36 7.99
CA GLY A 183 10.29 17.26 7.36
C GLY A 183 10.92 18.56 6.84
N GLN A 184 11.83 19.15 7.62
CA GLN A 184 12.55 20.36 7.22
C GLN A 184 13.47 20.11 6.00
N LYS A 185 14.20 18.98 6.00
CA LYS A 185 15.06 18.59 4.87
C LYS A 185 14.25 18.39 3.58
N CYS A 186 13.05 17.80 3.67
CA CYS A 186 12.17 17.67 2.50
C CYS A 186 11.72 19.03 1.97
N ILE A 187 11.41 20.01 2.84
CA ILE A 187 11.03 21.37 2.41
C ILE A 187 12.20 22.10 1.75
N GLU A 188 13.39 22.02 2.34
CA GLU A 188 14.58 22.70 1.83
C GLU A 188 14.95 22.20 0.42
N ASP A 189 14.83 20.91 0.17
CA ASP A 189 15.20 20.31 -1.10
C ASP A 189 14.08 20.41 -2.15
N ASN A 190 12.88 19.92 -1.82
CA ASN A 190 11.79 19.87 -2.80
C ASN A 190 10.96 21.15 -2.85
N GLY A 191 11.10 22.05 -1.88
CA GLY A 191 10.45 23.35 -1.87
C GLY A 191 8.93 23.29 -2.02
N SER A 192 8.39 24.19 -2.85
CA SER A 192 6.95 24.28 -3.08
C SER A 192 6.38 23.10 -3.89
N PHE A 193 7.23 22.25 -4.47
CA PHE A 193 6.80 21.07 -5.24
C PHE A 193 6.08 20.04 -4.37
N LEU A 194 6.50 19.85 -3.11
CA LEU A 194 5.91 18.87 -2.20
C LEU A 194 4.39 18.92 -2.13
N LYS A 195 3.82 20.11 -2.02
CA LYS A 195 2.36 20.28 -1.86
C LYS A 195 1.54 19.91 -3.10
N TYR A 196 2.18 19.54 -4.21
CA TYR A 196 1.54 19.12 -5.46
C TYR A 196 1.68 17.61 -5.72
N LEU A 197 2.21 16.84 -4.76
CA LEU A 197 2.41 15.39 -4.88
C LEU A 197 1.21 14.56 -4.38
N GLY A 198 0.19 15.17 -3.79
CA GLY A 198 -0.95 14.45 -3.20
C GLY A 198 -1.73 13.62 -4.21
N THR A 199 -2.42 12.58 -3.70
CA THR A 199 -3.20 11.61 -4.51
C THR A 199 -4.26 12.28 -5.39
N THR A 200 -4.90 13.36 -4.91
CA THR A 200 -5.88 14.12 -5.70
C THR A 200 -5.28 14.66 -7.01
N ALA A 201 -4.03 15.16 -6.96
CA ALA A 201 -3.33 15.63 -8.14
C ALA A 201 -2.99 14.49 -9.11
N VAL A 202 -2.62 13.31 -8.59
CA VAL A 202 -2.39 12.09 -9.40
C VAL A 202 -3.66 11.65 -10.12
N VAL A 203 -4.82 11.70 -9.46
CA VAL A 203 -6.12 11.41 -10.10
C VAL A 203 -6.41 12.39 -11.24
N ARG A 204 -6.13 13.67 -11.05
CA ARG A 204 -6.29 14.66 -12.13
C ARG A 204 -5.35 14.41 -13.29
N ASP A 205 -4.13 13.92 -13.04
CA ASP A 205 -3.20 13.51 -14.10
C ASP A 205 -3.77 12.36 -14.93
N ILE A 206 -4.40 11.35 -14.30
CA ILE A 206 -5.07 10.25 -15.01
C ILE A 206 -6.19 10.80 -15.90
N VAL A 207 -7.04 11.67 -15.37
CA VAL A 207 -8.13 12.27 -16.15
C VAL A 207 -7.59 13.07 -17.34
N SER A 208 -6.53 13.86 -17.14
CA SER A 208 -5.88 14.62 -18.19
C SER A 208 -5.27 13.72 -19.28
N MET A 209 -4.60 12.64 -18.89
CA MET A 209 -4.07 11.64 -19.83
C MET A 209 -5.19 10.92 -20.59
N ALA A 210 -6.28 10.56 -19.90
CA ALA A 210 -7.45 9.94 -20.52
C ALA A 210 -8.12 10.87 -21.53
N ASP A 211 -8.23 12.15 -21.23
CA ASP A 211 -8.77 13.16 -22.15
C ASP A 211 -7.93 13.27 -23.43
N CYS A 212 -6.60 13.13 -23.31
CA CYS A 212 -5.71 13.16 -24.45
C CYS A 212 -5.74 11.88 -25.30
N LEU A 213 -5.91 10.72 -24.66
CA LEU A 213 -5.87 9.42 -25.32
C LEU A 213 -7.23 9.02 -25.92
N GLU A 214 -8.30 9.31 -25.21
CA GLU A 214 -9.64 8.83 -25.55
C GLU A 214 -10.65 9.96 -25.77
N GLY A 215 -10.36 11.17 -25.32
CA GLY A 215 -11.26 12.32 -25.36
C GLY A 215 -12.00 12.58 -24.06
N PRO A 216 -12.44 13.84 -23.83
CA PRO A 216 -12.92 14.30 -22.50
C PRO A 216 -14.27 13.73 -22.07
N ASP A 217 -15.05 13.17 -22.98
CA ASP A 217 -16.39 12.65 -22.69
C ASP A 217 -16.40 11.11 -22.58
N ASN A 218 -15.26 10.44 -22.84
CA ASN A 218 -15.19 8.99 -22.82
C ASN A 218 -14.91 8.43 -21.40
N PRO A 219 -15.40 7.22 -21.09
CA PRO A 219 -15.16 6.54 -19.83
C PRO A 219 -13.66 6.30 -19.58
N ILE A 220 -13.26 6.33 -18.30
CA ILE A 220 -11.90 6.04 -17.85
C ILE A 220 -11.89 4.63 -17.26
N ASN A 221 -11.04 3.76 -17.81
CA ASN A 221 -10.85 2.42 -17.27
C ASN A 221 -9.57 2.40 -16.43
N TYR A 222 -9.62 1.68 -15.31
CA TYR A 222 -8.56 1.70 -14.32
C TYR A 222 -8.40 0.35 -13.62
N TYR A 223 -7.17 -0.07 -13.37
CA TYR A 223 -6.86 -1.21 -12.52
C TYR A 223 -5.84 -0.80 -11.46
N GLY A 224 -6.31 -0.61 -10.24
CA GLY A 224 -5.49 -0.20 -9.09
C GLY A 224 -5.28 -1.30 -8.08
N ILE A 225 -4.04 -1.44 -7.63
CA ILE A 225 -3.61 -2.46 -6.67
C ILE A 225 -3.05 -1.75 -5.44
N SER A 226 -3.36 -2.23 -4.21
CA SER A 226 -2.79 -1.66 -2.96
C SER A 226 -3.07 -0.15 -2.86
N TYR A 227 -2.08 0.73 -2.65
CA TYR A 227 -2.30 2.19 -2.69
C TYR A 227 -2.94 2.67 -4.02
N GLY A 228 -2.77 1.93 -5.13
CA GLY A 228 -3.52 2.22 -6.36
C GLY A 228 -5.03 2.18 -6.17
N THR A 229 -5.53 1.51 -5.14
CA THR A 229 -6.95 1.49 -4.78
C THR A 229 -7.44 2.80 -4.15
N VAL A 230 -6.57 3.55 -3.45
CA VAL A 230 -6.87 4.93 -3.00
C VAL A 230 -7.06 5.83 -4.21
N ILE A 231 -6.15 5.74 -5.19
CA ILE A 231 -6.26 6.47 -6.46
C ILE A 231 -7.58 6.11 -7.16
N GLY A 232 -7.90 4.81 -7.28
CA GLY A 232 -9.14 4.32 -7.90
C GLY A 232 -10.39 4.82 -7.17
N THR A 233 -10.40 4.73 -5.84
CA THR A 233 -11.52 5.20 -5.01
C THR A 233 -11.72 6.71 -5.14
N TYR A 234 -10.64 7.50 -5.18
CA TYR A 234 -10.73 8.95 -5.43
C TYR A 234 -11.22 9.22 -6.84
N LEU A 235 -10.69 8.53 -7.86
CA LEU A 235 -11.08 8.69 -9.26
C LEU A 235 -12.60 8.53 -9.44
N VAL A 236 -13.17 7.46 -8.92
CA VAL A 236 -14.59 7.17 -9.11
C VAL A 236 -15.50 8.13 -8.34
N ASN A 237 -15.07 8.62 -7.17
CA ASN A 237 -15.85 9.57 -6.39
C ASN A 237 -15.68 11.03 -6.85
N MET A 238 -14.53 11.41 -7.40
CA MET A 238 -14.29 12.74 -7.97
C MET A 238 -14.92 12.89 -9.37
N PHE A 239 -14.92 11.81 -10.16
CA PHE A 239 -15.36 11.80 -11.56
C PHE A 239 -16.40 10.70 -11.86
N PRO A 240 -17.53 10.62 -11.11
CA PRO A 240 -18.45 9.48 -11.17
C PRO A 240 -19.07 9.24 -12.55
N LYS A 241 -19.20 10.29 -13.36
CA LYS A 241 -19.72 10.21 -14.75
C LYS A 241 -18.70 9.71 -15.76
N ARG A 242 -17.42 9.66 -15.37
CA ARG A 242 -16.31 9.22 -16.22
C ARG A 242 -15.90 7.79 -15.93
N VAL A 243 -16.57 7.10 -15.02
CA VAL A 243 -16.23 5.72 -14.64
C VAL A 243 -16.54 4.75 -15.78
N GLY A 244 -15.50 4.03 -16.24
CA GLY A 244 -15.59 2.93 -17.19
C GLY A 244 -15.48 1.57 -16.49
N ARG A 245 -14.55 0.72 -16.92
CA ARG A 245 -14.18 -0.52 -16.23
C ARG A 245 -13.13 -0.20 -15.17
N VAL A 246 -13.49 -0.29 -13.91
CA VAL A 246 -12.60 0.01 -12.79
C VAL A 246 -12.50 -1.20 -11.87
N VAL A 247 -11.29 -1.69 -11.67
CA VAL A 247 -10.95 -2.76 -10.72
C VAL A 247 -10.07 -2.17 -9.64
N ILE A 248 -10.40 -2.41 -8.37
CA ILE A 248 -9.55 -2.12 -7.22
C ILE A 248 -9.33 -3.39 -6.42
N ASP A 249 -8.06 -3.78 -6.22
CA ASP A 249 -7.64 -5.06 -5.66
C ASP A 249 -6.64 -4.87 -4.52
N GLY A 250 -6.86 -5.51 -3.38
CA GLY A 250 -6.07 -5.27 -2.18
C GLY A 250 -6.33 -3.86 -1.64
N VAL A 251 -7.55 -3.62 -1.18
CA VAL A 251 -8.10 -2.28 -0.97
C VAL A 251 -7.57 -1.62 0.30
N VAL A 252 -6.97 -0.44 0.15
CA VAL A 252 -6.67 0.48 1.25
C VAL A 252 -7.94 1.23 1.64
N ASP A 253 -8.17 1.44 2.93
CA ASP A 253 -9.29 2.25 3.43
C ASP A 253 -9.09 3.74 3.07
N ALA A 254 -9.55 4.11 1.88
CA ALA A 254 -9.42 5.47 1.35
C ALA A 254 -10.17 6.53 2.18
N VAL A 255 -11.17 6.12 2.96
CA VAL A 255 -11.90 7.04 3.84
C VAL A 255 -11.01 7.44 5.02
N THR A 256 -10.48 6.45 5.73
CA THR A 256 -9.56 6.70 6.85
C THR A 256 -8.30 7.43 6.37
N TRP A 257 -7.74 7.03 5.22
CA TRP A 257 -6.62 7.72 4.57
C TRP A 257 -6.85 9.24 4.42
N ALA A 258 -8.05 9.64 4.01
CA ALA A 258 -8.39 11.03 3.73
C ALA A 258 -8.82 11.85 4.96
N THR A 259 -9.47 11.21 5.94
CA THR A 259 -10.25 11.90 6.99
C THR A 259 -9.72 11.73 8.40
N GLU A 260 -8.77 10.80 8.60
CA GLU A 260 -8.20 10.53 9.92
C GLU A 260 -6.70 10.88 9.99
N PRO A 261 -6.17 11.10 11.20
CA PRO A 261 -4.72 11.18 11.38
C PRO A 261 -4.04 9.86 11.01
N THR A 262 -2.92 9.91 10.30
CA THR A 262 -2.22 8.71 9.82
C THR A 262 -1.83 7.72 10.93
N TYR A 263 -1.48 8.18 12.12
CA TYR A 263 -1.18 7.28 13.24
C TYR A 263 -2.40 6.52 13.75
N LYS A 264 -3.62 6.95 13.36
CA LYS A 264 -4.89 6.27 13.62
C LYS A 264 -5.38 5.43 12.44
N GLU A 265 -4.76 5.53 11.29
CA GLU A 265 -5.15 4.78 10.08
C GLU A 265 -5.15 3.28 10.31
N THR A 266 -4.32 2.82 11.24
CA THR A 266 -4.34 1.45 11.72
C THR A 266 -5.54 1.11 12.62
N ILE A 267 -6.44 2.06 12.94
CA ILE A 267 -7.35 1.96 14.10
C ILE A 267 -8.73 2.56 13.89
N HIS A 268 -9.41 2.68 12.85
CA HIS A 268 -10.76 3.26 12.97
C HIS A 268 -11.93 2.51 12.36
N PHE A 269 -12.91 2.28 13.32
CA PHE A 269 -14.35 2.35 13.04
C PHE A 269 -15.05 3.25 14.07
N PRO A 270 -15.97 4.14 13.68
CA PRO A 270 -16.76 4.91 14.63
C PRO A 270 -17.70 3.98 15.41
N LEU A 271 -17.69 4.14 16.73
CA LEU A 271 -18.67 3.58 17.64
C LEU A 271 -20.07 4.11 17.31
N GLY A 272 -20.85 3.32 16.62
CA GLY A 272 -22.26 3.56 16.38
C GLY A 272 -22.97 2.36 15.78
N PHE A 273 -23.67 1.63 16.66
CA PHE A 273 -24.57 0.49 16.45
C PHE A 273 -23.99 -0.92 16.52
N LEU A 274 -24.13 -1.46 17.76
CA LEU A 274 -24.34 -2.86 18.14
C LEU A 274 -23.23 -3.90 17.92
N ASN A 275 -22.74 -4.34 19.08
CA ASN A 275 -22.00 -5.56 19.35
C ASN A 275 -20.53 -5.66 18.89
N ASN A 276 -19.65 -5.17 19.78
CA ASN A 276 -18.31 -5.72 20.06
C ASN A 276 -17.60 -6.40 18.89
N ARG A 277 -16.98 -5.62 18.01
CA ARG A 277 -15.66 -5.95 17.43
C ARG A 277 -15.26 -4.89 16.43
N VAL A 278 -14.45 -3.95 16.88
CA VAL A 278 -13.73 -2.98 16.03
C VAL A 278 -12.53 -3.69 15.45
N ILE A 279 -12.39 -3.70 14.14
CA ILE A 279 -11.33 -4.40 13.42
C ILE A 279 -10.34 -3.37 12.91
N LEU A 280 -9.08 -3.60 13.17
CA LEU A 280 -7.96 -2.76 12.77
C LEU A 280 -7.40 -3.13 11.42
N ALA A 281 -7.17 -2.11 10.59
CA ALA A 281 -7.23 -2.31 9.16
C ALA A 281 -5.95 -2.89 8.53
N VAL A 282 -4.77 -2.83 9.13
CA VAL A 282 -3.52 -3.25 8.43
C VAL A 282 -2.84 -4.46 9.09
N ILE A 283 -3.00 -4.67 10.39
CA ILE A 283 -2.22 -5.67 11.12
C ILE A 283 -3.03 -6.91 11.48
N HIS A 284 -4.35 -6.79 11.56
CA HIS A 284 -5.23 -7.89 11.97
C HIS A 284 -5.06 -9.13 11.09
N ASP A 285 -5.03 -8.95 9.77
CA ASP A 285 -4.92 -10.08 8.85
C ASP A 285 -3.48 -10.58 8.68
N ALA A 286 -2.48 -9.87 9.24
CA ALA A 286 -1.12 -10.40 9.36
C ALA A 286 -1.07 -11.62 10.31
N ASP A 287 -1.78 -11.57 11.44
CA ASP A 287 -1.92 -12.73 12.34
C ASP A 287 -2.75 -13.84 11.68
N VAL A 288 -3.76 -13.49 10.87
CA VAL A 288 -4.53 -14.46 10.07
C VAL A 288 -3.63 -15.16 9.04
N ALA A 289 -2.78 -14.39 8.33
CA ALA A 289 -1.84 -14.95 7.37
C ALA A 289 -0.78 -15.85 8.04
N LEU A 290 -0.25 -15.44 9.20
CA LEU A 290 0.69 -16.25 9.97
C LEU A 290 0.04 -17.56 10.45
N LYS A 291 -1.20 -17.47 10.94
CA LYS A 291 -1.97 -18.65 11.32
C LYS A 291 -2.22 -19.57 10.12
N GLY A 292 -2.57 -19.02 8.98
CA GLY A 292 -2.72 -19.76 7.72
C GLY A 292 -1.43 -20.49 7.33
N PHE A 293 -0.29 -19.81 7.40
CA PHE A 293 1.02 -20.43 7.18
C PHE A 293 1.26 -21.61 8.10
N THR A 294 1.05 -21.46 9.43
CA THR A 294 1.30 -22.53 10.39
C THR A 294 0.34 -23.71 10.24
N ASP A 295 -0.95 -23.45 9.94
CA ASP A 295 -1.94 -24.49 9.70
C ASP A 295 -1.58 -25.30 8.43
N LEU A 296 -1.23 -24.64 7.33
CA LEU A 296 -0.85 -25.29 6.07
C LEU A 296 0.49 -26.02 6.16
N CYS A 297 1.48 -25.46 6.87
CA CYS A 297 2.76 -26.13 7.12
C CYS A 297 2.58 -27.40 7.96
N ALA A 298 1.77 -27.34 9.02
CA ALA A 298 1.44 -28.52 9.83
C ALA A 298 0.72 -29.60 9.01
N GLN A 299 -0.23 -29.20 8.17
CA GLN A 299 -0.96 -30.12 7.30
C GLN A 299 -0.04 -30.78 6.26
N ALA A 300 0.90 -30.02 5.69
CA ALA A 300 1.89 -30.52 4.74
C ALA A 300 2.89 -31.50 5.38
N GLY A 301 3.09 -31.37 6.69
CA GLY A 301 4.00 -32.19 7.48
C GLY A 301 5.48 -32.01 7.15
N PRO A 302 6.40 -32.67 7.88
CA PRO A 302 7.85 -32.43 7.78
C PRO A 302 8.47 -32.80 6.42
N ALA A 303 7.76 -33.60 5.61
CA ALA A 303 8.22 -33.97 4.27
C ALA A 303 8.10 -32.82 3.26
N ASN A 304 7.10 -31.94 3.42
CA ASN A 304 6.82 -30.84 2.48
C ASN A 304 6.98 -29.46 3.15
N CYS A 305 6.92 -29.35 4.48
CA CYS A 305 7.29 -28.17 5.24
C CYS A 305 8.31 -28.55 6.33
N SER A 306 9.59 -28.33 6.06
CA SER A 306 10.68 -28.74 6.96
C SER A 306 10.75 -27.96 8.29
N PHE A 307 9.93 -26.94 8.47
CA PHE A 307 9.73 -26.29 9.78
C PHE A 307 8.84 -27.11 10.70
N ALA A 308 7.91 -27.92 10.15
CA ALA A 308 7.05 -28.81 10.91
C ALA A 308 7.85 -29.99 11.48
N THR A 309 7.47 -30.43 12.68
CA THR A 309 7.94 -31.68 13.30
C THR A 309 6.86 -32.77 13.18
N PRO A 310 7.21 -34.08 13.32
CA PRO A 310 6.20 -35.13 13.31
C PRO A 310 5.11 -34.90 14.36
N GLY A 311 3.85 -34.85 13.95
CA GLY A 311 2.70 -34.61 14.83
C GLY A 311 2.47 -33.14 15.19
N ALA A 312 3.19 -32.20 14.60
CA ALA A 312 2.94 -30.76 14.80
C ALA A 312 1.53 -30.38 14.35
N THR A 313 0.94 -29.44 15.05
CA THR A 313 -0.32 -28.77 14.70
C THR A 313 -0.05 -27.32 14.32
N GLY A 314 -0.97 -26.67 13.62
CA GLY A 314 -0.84 -25.23 13.33
C GLY A 314 -0.65 -24.40 14.60
N ALA A 315 -1.38 -24.74 15.68
CA ALA A 315 -1.25 -24.06 16.96
C ALA A 315 0.14 -24.28 17.61
N SER A 316 0.73 -25.49 17.52
CA SER A 316 2.07 -25.73 18.06
C SER A 316 3.14 -24.98 17.25
N LEU A 317 3.03 -24.94 15.91
CA LEU A 317 3.97 -24.18 15.07
C LEU A 317 3.84 -22.66 15.30
N PHE A 318 2.63 -22.18 15.55
CA PHE A 318 2.40 -20.77 15.88
C PHE A 318 3.08 -20.41 17.21
N GLN A 319 2.98 -21.31 18.22
CA GLN A 319 3.70 -21.15 19.49
C GLN A 319 5.21 -21.23 19.30
N ASP A 320 5.72 -22.18 18.50
CA ASP A 320 7.16 -22.29 18.19
C ASP A 320 7.72 -20.99 17.59
N ILE A 321 6.95 -20.30 16.77
CA ILE A 321 7.33 -18.99 16.20
C ILE A 321 7.36 -17.93 17.32
N GLY A 322 6.38 -17.92 18.23
CA GLY A 322 6.39 -17.06 19.40
C GLY A 322 7.64 -17.28 20.24
N ASP A 323 7.96 -18.54 20.55
CA ASP A 323 9.14 -18.92 21.34
C ASP A 323 10.46 -18.51 20.66
N LEU A 324 10.53 -18.53 19.31
CA LEU A 324 11.68 -18.02 18.57
C LEU A 324 11.85 -16.50 18.73
N ILE A 325 10.74 -15.75 18.69
CA ILE A 325 10.75 -14.31 18.88
C ILE A 325 11.21 -13.96 20.29
N ASP A 326 10.65 -14.62 21.32
CA ASP A 326 11.03 -14.41 22.73
C ASP A 326 12.48 -14.80 23.00
N THR A 327 12.95 -15.93 22.43
CA THR A 327 14.34 -16.35 22.53
C THR A 327 15.29 -15.34 21.87
N ALA A 328 14.90 -14.77 20.72
CA ALA A 328 15.70 -13.73 20.04
C ALA A 328 15.81 -12.48 20.93
N TYR A 329 14.69 -12.04 21.52
CA TYR A 329 14.68 -10.92 22.47
C TYR A 329 15.62 -11.15 23.66
N ASP A 330 15.48 -12.29 24.36
CA ASP A 330 16.27 -12.60 25.57
C ASP A 330 17.76 -12.65 25.26
N ARG A 331 18.15 -13.32 24.18
CA ARG A 331 19.55 -13.42 23.77
C ARG A 331 20.13 -12.09 23.30
N HIS A 332 19.35 -11.29 22.58
CA HIS A 332 19.75 -9.95 22.17
C HIS A 332 19.94 -9.03 23.39
N LYS A 333 18.99 -9.02 24.31
CA LYS A 333 19.07 -8.25 25.56
C LYS A 333 20.25 -8.65 26.44
N ALA A 334 20.62 -9.93 26.43
CA ALA A 334 21.78 -10.46 27.14
C ALA A 334 23.13 -10.20 26.39
N GLY A 335 23.12 -9.63 25.20
CA GLY A 335 24.31 -9.44 24.36
C GLY A 335 24.90 -10.75 23.78
N LEU A 336 24.10 -11.83 23.78
CA LEU A 336 24.48 -13.16 23.28
C LEU A 336 24.10 -13.38 21.81
N SER A 337 23.35 -12.46 21.22
CA SER A 337 22.93 -12.48 19.81
C SER A 337 22.82 -11.07 19.26
N THR A 338 23.17 -10.89 17.97
CA THR A 338 22.89 -9.66 17.23
C THR A 338 21.50 -9.70 16.57
N LEU A 339 20.87 -10.89 16.53
CA LEU A 339 19.50 -11.05 16.04
C LEU A 339 18.52 -10.65 17.13
N SER A 340 17.69 -9.67 16.85
CA SER A 340 16.67 -9.13 17.75
C SER A 340 15.28 -9.72 17.47
N ALA A 341 14.33 -9.55 18.39
CA ALA A 341 12.94 -9.96 18.17
C ALA A 341 12.31 -9.21 16.98
N ILE A 342 12.63 -7.92 16.82
CA ILE A 342 12.12 -7.14 15.69
C ILE A 342 12.65 -7.66 14.35
N ASP A 343 13.89 -8.16 14.29
CA ASP A 343 14.43 -8.75 13.06
C ASP A 343 13.66 -10.01 12.68
N VAL A 344 13.34 -10.87 13.64
CA VAL A 344 12.52 -12.08 13.42
C VAL A 344 11.13 -11.70 12.92
N ARG A 345 10.46 -10.77 13.60
CA ARG A 345 9.13 -10.28 13.20
C ARG A 345 9.15 -9.66 11.80
N ALA A 346 10.16 -8.85 11.48
CA ALA A 346 10.29 -8.21 10.18
C ALA A 346 10.45 -9.23 9.03
N VAL A 347 11.24 -10.29 9.24
CA VAL A 347 11.38 -11.40 8.27
C VAL A 347 10.03 -12.08 8.04
N ILE A 348 9.32 -12.43 9.10
CA ILE A 348 8.01 -13.09 9.00
C ILE A 348 7.03 -12.18 8.27
N TYR A 349 6.82 -10.95 8.75
CA TYR A 349 5.86 -10.01 8.18
C TYR A 349 6.10 -9.70 6.71
N SER A 350 7.37 -9.56 6.30
CA SER A 350 7.71 -9.28 4.89
C SER A 350 7.39 -10.45 3.97
N THR A 351 7.52 -11.69 4.45
CA THR A 351 7.27 -12.90 3.66
C THR A 351 5.80 -13.32 3.62
N LEU A 352 4.99 -12.92 4.62
CA LEU A 352 3.55 -13.23 4.64
C LEU A 352 2.80 -12.66 3.43
N SER A 353 3.28 -11.57 2.83
CA SER A 353 2.66 -10.97 1.64
C SER A 353 2.74 -11.84 0.38
N ASN A 354 3.58 -12.88 0.38
CA ASN A 354 3.88 -13.67 -0.81
C ASN A 354 3.87 -15.17 -0.50
N PRO A 355 2.69 -15.78 -0.31
CA PRO A 355 2.55 -17.16 0.16
C PRO A 355 3.20 -18.19 -0.76
N THR A 356 3.27 -17.91 -2.05
CA THR A 356 3.94 -18.79 -3.04
C THR A 356 5.45 -18.94 -2.81
N THR A 357 6.03 -18.13 -1.93
CA THR A 357 7.45 -18.21 -1.51
C THR A 357 7.64 -18.76 -0.09
N TRP A 358 6.60 -19.18 0.61
CA TRP A 358 6.71 -19.62 1.99
C TRP A 358 7.63 -20.82 2.17
N ASP A 359 7.54 -21.82 1.29
CA ASP A 359 8.39 -23.01 1.30
C ASP A 359 9.87 -22.69 1.01
N GLN A 360 10.12 -21.72 0.13
CA GLN A 360 11.47 -21.37 -0.36
C GLN A 360 12.15 -20.26 0.42
N VAL A 361 11.38 -19.40 1.11
CA VAL A 361 11.91 -18.22 1.81
C VAL A 361 11.58 -18.24 3.29
N LEU A 362 10.29 -18.33 3.68
CA LEU A 362 9.91 -18.24 5.09
C LEU A 362 10.38 -19.45 5.89
N VAL A 363 10.15 -20.67 5.38
CA VAL A 363 10.56 -21.90 6.05
C VAL A 363 12.07 -21.98 6.27
N PRO A 364 12.94 -21.79 5.25
CA PRO A 364 14.37 -21.76 5.47
C PRO A 364 14.82 -20.65 6.42
N SER A 365 14.18 -19.47 6.37
CA SER A 365 14.49 -18.37 7.28
C SER A 365 14.20 -18.72 8.73
N LEU A 366 13.03 -19.31 9.03
CA LEU A 366 12.68 -19.74 10.38
C LEU A 366 13.62 -20.83 10.92
N ILE A 367 14.04 -21.79 10.05
CA ILE A 367 15.01 -22.82 10.42
C ILE A 367 16.39 -22.19 10.70
N SER A 368 16.83 -21.25 9.87
CA SER A 368 18.09 -20.54 10.07
C SER A 368 18.09 -19.73 11.37
N ILE A 369 17.00 -19.03 11.66
CA ILE A 369 16.79 -18.31 12.92
C ILE A 369 16.87 -19.28 14.11
N ARG A 370 16.11 -20.38 14.08
CA ARG A 370 16.13 -21.41 15.11
C ARG A 370 17.54 -21.91 15.38
N ASN A 371 18.29 -22.26 14.33
CA ASN A 371 19.66 -22.76 14.43
C ASN A 371 20.62 -21.72 15.01
N SER A 372 20.50 -20.45 14.63
CA SER A 372 21.36 -19.37 15.15
C SER A 372 21.09 -19.08 16.62
N LEU A 373 19.86 -19.25 17.08
CA LEU A 373 19.48 -19.04 18.48
C LEU A 373 19.81 -20.24 19.39
N THR A 374 19.86 -21.47 18.87
CA THR A 374 20.14 -22.67 19.64
C THR A 374 21.63 -23.03 19.72
N ASN A 375 22.37 -22.78 18.67
CA ASN A 375 23.81 -23.11 18.59
C ASN A 375 24.67 -21.96 19.11
N GLN A 376 25.64 -22.26 19.99
CA GLN A 376 26.70 -21.31 20.38
C GLN A 376 27.71 -21.03 19.24
N SER A 377 27.51 -21.62 18.07
CA SER A 377 28.33 -21.42 16.89
C SER A 377 27.90 -20.13 16.18
N THR A 378 28.87 -19.28 15.90
CA THR A 378 28.77 -18.08 15.07
C THR A 378 28.41 -18.44 13.63
N THR A 379 27.24 -19.04 13.40
CA THR A 379 26.69 -19.16 12.05
C THR A 379 26.44 -17.74 11.55
N ASN A 380 27.01 -17.42 10.40
CA ASN A 380 27.08 -16.06 9.83
C ASN A 380 25.68 -15.40 9.80
N ILE A 381 25.43 -14.56 10.79
CA ILE A 381 24.29 -13.61 10.85
C ILE A 381 24.28 -12.72 9.60
N THR A 382 25.44 -12.57 8.95
CA THR A 382 25.58 -12.00 7.62
C THR A 382 24.62 -12.62 6.59
N ASP A 383 24.23 -13.90 6.74
CA ASP A 383 23.30 -14.55 5.80
C ASP A 383 21.84 -14.14 6.08
N ILE A 384 21.46 -13.98 7.34
CA ILE A 384 20.10 -13.52 7.71
C ILE A 384 19.95 -12.03 7.43
N MET A 385 20.99 -11.22 7.74
CA MET A 385 21.00 -9.80 7.38
C MET A 385 21.14 -9.61 5.86
N SER A 386 21.84 -10.51 5.15
CA SER A 386 21.88 -10.56 3.69
C SER A 386 20.54 -10.98 3.11
N MET A 387 19.78 -11.88 3.77
CA MET A 387 18.40 -12.22 3.40
C MET A 387 17.45 -11.04 3.65
N LYS A 388 17.55 -10.35 4.80
CA LYS A 388 16.80 -9.10 5.06
C LYS A 388 17.14 -8.03 4.02
N LYS A 389 18.41 -7.87 3.70
CA LYS A 389 18.94 -6.98 2.65
C LYS A 389 18.56 -7.48 1.26
N ALA A 390 18.57 -8.79 1.01
CA ALA A 390 18.19 -9.41 -0.25
C ALA A 390 16.66 -9.38 -0.47
N LEU A 391 15.83 -9.58 0.56
CA LEU A 391 14.36 -9.42 0.47
C LEU A 391 13.97 -7.94 0.26
N THR A 392 14.69 -7.02 0.87
CA THR A 392 14.58 -5.58 0.59
C THR A 392 15.14 -5.26 -0.80
N LEU A 393 16.30 -5.81 -1.17
CA LEU A 393 16.95 -5.62 -2.46
C LEU A 393 16.28 -6.41 -3.60
N ALA A 394 15.75 -7.61 -3.39
CA ALA A 394 15.07 -8.37 -4.45
C ALA A 394 13.79 -7.68 -4.94
N LYS A 395 13.10 -6.93 -4.08
CA LYS A 395 12.05 -5.99 -4.50
C LYS A 395 12.60 -4.74 -5.20
N LEU A 396 13.90 -4.43 -5.04
CA LEU A 396 14.55 -3.20 -5.48
C LEU A 396 15.49 -3.42 -6.67
N MET A 397 16.00 -4.66 -6.92
CA MET A 397 17.05 -4.94 -7.90
C MET A 397 16.57 -5.17 -9.34
N GLN A 398 15.31 -4.95 -9.66
CA GLN A 398 14.81 -5.03 -11.04
C GLN A 398 15.00 -3.74 -11.85
N THR A 399 15.75 -2.75 -11.33
CA THR A 399 15.93 -1.47 -12.03
C THR A 399 17.37 -1.24 -12.47
N ARG A 400 17.56 -0.86 -13.74
CA ARG A 400 18.80 -0.28 -14.27
C ARG A 400 19.06 1.09 -13.63
N PRO A 401 20.33 1.56 -13.54
CA PRO A 401 20.65 2.79 -12.84
C PRO A 401 19.98 4.00 -13.49
N SER A 402 18.97 4.53 -12.85
CA SER A 402 18.55 5.92 -13.01
C SER A 402 19.52 6.80 -12.18
N THR A 403 19.63 8.07 -12.51
CA THR A 403 20.51 9.02 -11.78
C THR A 403 20.13 9.22 -10.31
N ILE A 404 18.99 8.70 -9.86
CA ILE A 404 18.52 8.64 -8.45
C ILE A 404 17.95 7.24 -8.23
N ASP A 405 18.30 6.64 -7.09
CA ASP A 405 17.86 5.30 -6.67
C ASP A 405 16.32 5.23 -6.56
N PRO A 406 15.62 4.41 -7.36
CA PRO A 406 14.16 4.25 -7.29
C PRO A 406 13.68 3.74 -5.93
N SER A 407 14.51 3.00 -5.21
CA SER A 407 14.20 2.49 -3.88
C SER A 407 14.13 3.60 -2.84
N LEU A 408 14.99 4.63 -2.97
CA LEU A 408 14.91 5.84 -2.17
C LEU A 408 13.56 6.53 -2.36
N GLN A 409 13.11 6.69 -3.61
CA GLN A 409 11.85 7.38 -3.90
C GLN A 409 10.66 6.61 -3.35
N ALA A 410 10.67 5.27 -3.45
CA ALA A 410 9.63 4.43 -2.86
C ALA A 410 9.59 4.58 -1.33
N ALA A 411 10.74 4.55 -0.66
CA ALA A 411 10.84 4.74 0.78
C ALA A 411 10.37 6.13 1.24
N LEU A 412 10.75 7.19 0.50
CA LEU A 412 10.31 8.55 0.79
C LEU A 412 8.82 8.73 0.54
N ALA A 413 8.27 8.18 -0.54
CA ALA A 413 6.86 8.31 -0.88
C ALA A 413 5.95 7.70 0.19
N ILE A 414 6.32 6.54 0.76
CA ILE A 414 5.60 5.92 1.89
C ILE A 414 5.53 6.86 3.09
N GLY A 415 6.57 7.67 3.35
CA GLY A 415 6.60 8.62 4.46
C GLY A 415 6.01 10.00 4.14
N VAL A 416 5.90 10.38 2.88
CA VAL A 416 5.51 11.73 2.47
C VAL A 416 4.08 11.81 1.94
N ILE A 417 3.69 10.90 1.03
CA ILE A 417 2.39 10.97 0.35
C ILE A 417 1.21 10.87 1.33
N PRO A 418 1.20 9.91 2.29
CA PRO A 418 0.12 9.86 3.30
C PRO A 418 0.02 11.15 4.11
N CYS A 419 1.17 11.77 4.43
CA CYS A 419 1.17 13.04 5.18
C CYS A 419 0.62 14.22 4.36
N LEU A 420 0.82 14.22 3.05
CA LEU A 420 0.25 15.22 2.16
C LEU A 420 -1.27 15.08 2.04
N ASP A 421 -1.77 13.85 2.03
CA ASP A 421 -3.19 13.53 1.86
C ASP A 421 -3.98 13.61 3.17
N SER A 422 -3.34 13.34 4.31
CA SER A 422 -4.02 13.31 5.61
C SER A 422 -4.52 14.67 6.06
N ILE A 423 -5.43 14.66 7.03
CA ILE A 423 -5.88 15.88 7.71
C ILE A 423 -4.71 16.56 8.44
N ASP A 424 -4.86 17.85 8.73
CA ASP A 424 -3.95 18.51 9.66
C ASP A 424 -4.13 17.90 11.05
N GLN A 425 -3.03 17.43 11.64
CA GLN A 425 -3.04 16.73 12.92
C GLN A 425 -2.93 17.68 14.11
N GLY A 426 -2.88 19.00 13.86
CA GLY A 426 -2.91 20.04 14.90
C GLY A 426 -1.81 19.88 15.93
N ASN A 427 -2.19 19.75 17.21
CA ASN A 427 -1.26 19.66 18.34
C ASN A 427 -0.97 18.21 18.77
N VAL A 428 -1.09 17.23 17.87
CA VAL A 428 -0.72 15.85 18.17
C VAL A 428 0.76 15.76 18.51
N THR A 429 1.06 15.13 19.62
CA THR A 429 2.43 14.95 20.11
C THR A 429 2.98 13.58 19.76
N THR A 430 4.30 13.46 19.64
CA THR A 430 4.98 12.17 19.46
C THR A 430 4.61 11.18 20.58
N LYS A 431 4.35 11.67 21.81
CA LYS A 431 3.88 10.82 22.90
C LYS A 431 2.51 10.18 22.60
N GLN A 432 1.55 10.93 22.06
CA GLN A 432 0.24 10.38 21.70
C GLN A 432 0.35 9.34 20.59
N VAL A 433 1.27 9.52 19.64
CA VAL A 433 1.57 8.50 18.61
C VAL A 433 2.16 7.24 19.26
N TYR A 434 3.07 7.37 20.21
CA TYR A 434 3.66 6.26 20.96
C TYR A 434 2.63 5.52 21.81
N ASP A 435 1.76 6.25 22.53
CA ASP A 435 0.66 5.67 23.31
C ASP A 435 -0.22 4.77 22.41
N GLU A 436 -0.44 5.21 21.17
CA GLU A 436 -1.23 4.46 20.22
C GLU A 436 -0.49 3.23 19.68
N MET A 437 0.81 3.32 19.40
CA MET A 437 1.63 2.16 19.01
C MET A 437 1.63 1.08 20.10
N VAL A 438 1.77 1.48 21.37
CA VAL A 438 1.67 0.56 22.52
C VAL A 438 0.28 -0.07 22.58
N ARG A 439 -0.78 0.73 22.43
CA ARG A 439 -2.15 0.22 22.44
C ARG A 439 -2.37 -0.81 21.32
N ILE A 440 -1.90 -0.55 20.11
CA ILE A 440 -1.99 -1.49 18.98
C ILE A 440 -1.32 -2.81 19.33
N THR A 441 -0.08 -2.76 19.80
CA THR A 441 0.69 -3.95 20.18
C THR A 441 0.00 -4.75 21.28
N GLN A 442 -0.57 -4.05 22.29
CA GLN A 442 -1.23 -4.72 23.42
C GLN A 442 -2.59 -5.31 23.09
N THR A 443 -3.35 -4.71 22.15
CA THR A 443 -4.77 -5.05 21.96
C THR A 443 -5.10 -5.71 20.64
N ILE A 444 -4.17 -5.67 19.65
CA ILE A 444 -4.50 -6.05 18.28
C ILE A 444 -3.62 -7.15 17.76
N SER A 445 -2.33 -6.91 17.65
CA SER A 445 -1.37 -7.91 17.21
C SER A 445 -0.12 -7.86 18.10
N PRO A 446 -0.01 -8.77 19.06
CA PRO A 446 1.22 -8.90 19.83
C PRO A 446 2.44 -9.30 18.99
N PHE A 447 2.21 -9.93 17.83
CA PHE A 447 3.29 -10.33 16.94
C PHE A 447 3.82 -9.18 16.08
N PHE A 448 2.92 -8.37 15.50
CA PHE A 448 3.28 -7.41 14.44
C PHE A 448 3.05 -5.95 14.84
N GLY A 449 2.43 -5.67 15.97
CA GLY A 449 2.22 -4.29 16.43
C GLY A 449 3.51 -3.47 16.50
N GLU A 450 4.61 -4.11 16.88
CA GLU A 450 5.94 -3.49 16.98
C GLU A 450 6.59 -3.24 15.62
N VAL A 451 6.29 -4.05 14.59
CA VAL A 451 6.83 -3.90 13.22
C VAL A 451 6.37 -2.59 12.59
N ILE A 452 5.27 -2.00 13.08
CA ILE A 452 4.77 -0.71 12.63
C ILE A 452 5.77 0.43 12.87
N GLY A 453 6.66 0.29 13.85
CA GLY A 453 7.72 1.26 14.13
C GLY A 453 8.97 1.15 13.25
N THR A 454 9.03 0.24 12.28
CA THR A 454 10.20 0.08 11.41
C THR A 454 10.26 1.12 10.30
N PRO A 455 11.39 1.26 9.58
CA PRO A 455 11.58 2.24 8.48
C PRO A 455 10.54 2.18 7.38
N LEU A 456 9.89 1.03 7.20
CA LEU A 456 8.79 0.86 6.25
C LEU A 456 7.54 1.66 6.65
N THR A 457 7.50 2.24 7.84
CA THR A 457 6.34 2.93 8.42
C THR A 457 6.65 4.34 8.89
N LEU A 458 7.30 5.15 8.05
CA LEU A 458 7.28 6.62 8.23
C LEU A 458 5.84 7.19 8.22
N LEU A 459 4.82 6.34 8.09
CA LEU A 459 3.39 6.69 8.20
C LEU A 459 3.03 7.43 9.49
N PHE A 460 3.77 7.17 10.58
CA PHE A 460 3.54 7.81 11.88
C PHE A 460 4.16 9.21 12.04
N ASN A 461 4.85 9.73 11.02
CA ASN A 461 5.55 11.02 11.12
C ASN A 461 4.65 12.24 10.82
N CYS A 462 3.44 12.04 10.31
CA CYS A 462 2.64 13.11 9.71
C CYS A 462 2.23 14.22 10.70
N HIS A 463 2.21 13.94 12.00
CA HIS A 463 2.00 14.96 13.04
C HIS A 463 3.14 16.00 13.09
N LEU A 464 4.34 15.63 12.62
CA LEU A 464 5.51 16.51 12.55
C LEU A 464 5.85 16.93 11.10
N PHE A 465 5.18 16.33 10.10
CA PHE A 465 5.42 16.70 8.71
C PHE A 465 4.66 17.98 8.37
N PRO A 466 5.36 19.07 7.97
CA PRO A 466 4.79 20.41 7.98
C PRO A 466 3.98 20.79 6.73
N VAL A 467 3.87 19.88 5.76
CA VAL A 467 3.23 20.15 4.46
C VAL A 467 1.99 19.27 4.28
N ARG A 468 0.93 19.88 3.71
CA ARG A 468 -0.26 19.18 3.21
C ARG A 468 -0.44 19.50 1.73
N ALA A 469 -1.09 18.60 0.98
CA ALA A 469 -1.40 18.85 -0.41
C ALA A 469 -2.34 20.06 -0.56
N VAL A 470 -2.13 20.86 -1.62
CA VAL A 470 -2.97 22.04 -1.92
C VAL A 470 -4.40 21.65 -2.24
N GLU A 471 -4.59 20.44 -2.78
CA GLU A 471 -5.88 19.85 -3.05
C GLU A 471 -5.94 18.46 -2.42
N ARG A 472 -6.96 18.24 -1.60
CA ARG A 472 -7.22 16.97 -0.95
C ARG A 472 -8.67 16.58 -1.18
N PHE A 473 -8.90 15.31 -1.50
CA PHE A 473 -10.24 14.77 -1.56
C PHE A 473 -10.59 14.13 -0.21
N THR A 474 -11.60 14.65 0.44
CA THR A 474 -12.06 14.18 1.76
C THR A 474 -13.49 13.60 1.71
N GLY A 475 -13.92 13.20 0.53
CA GLY A 475 -15.26 12.66 0.30
C GLY A 475 -16.25 13.66 -0.29
N PRO A 476 -17.47 13.26 -0.44
CA PRO A 476 -18.05 11.97 -0.03
C PRO A 476 -17.52 10.78 -0.84
N PHE A 477 -17.56 9.55 -0.24
CA PHE A 477 -17.08 8.31 -0.84
C PHE A 477 -18.22 7.37 -1.27
N ASN A 478 -19.37 7.90 -1.54
CA ASN A 478 -20.61 7.18 -1.87
C ASN A 478 -21.26 7.69 -3.17
N ALA A 479 -20.44 8.12 -4.12
CA ALA A 479 -20.95 8.64 -5.38
C ALA A 479 -21.74 7.56 -6.16
N LYS A 480 -22.82 7.97 -6.80
CA LYS A 480 -23.50 7.13 -7.78
C LYS A 480 -22.70 7.15 -9.08
N LEU A 481 -22.16 6.00 -9.45
CA LEU A 481 -21.28 5.87 -10.60
C LEU A 481 -22.05 5.61 -11.89
N GLU A 482 -21.49 6.07 -13.03
CA GLU A 482 -22.03 5.77 -14.37
C GLU A 482 -22.00 4.27 -14.68
N ASN A 483 -20.87 3.63 -14.38
CA ASN A 483 -20.72 2.18 -14.42
C ASN A 483 -20.26 1.69 -13.05
N PRO A 484 -20.79 0.55 -12.56
CA PRO A 484 -20.35 -0.01 -11.29
C PRO A 484 -18.93 -0.58 -11.41
N ILE A 485 -18.18 -0.58 -10.30
CA ILE A 485 -16.79 -1.04 -10.23
C ILE A 485 -16.68 -2.44 -9.62
N LEU A 486 -15.57 -3.13 -9.90
CA LEU A 486 -15.20 -4.38 -9.25
C LEU A 486 -14.23 -4.10 -8.10
N VAL A 487 -14.61 -4.54 -6.90
CA VAL A 487 -13.82 -4.42 -5.67
C VAL A 487 -13.40 -5.81 -5.24
N ILE A 488 -12.10 -6.05 -5.08
CA ILE A 488 -11.54 -7.36 -4.74
C ILE A 488 -10.78 -7.26 -3.43
N GLY A 489 -11.01 -8.21 -2.53
CA GLY A 489 -10.25 -8.37 -1.30
C GLY A 489 -9.84 -9.81 -1.10
N ASN A 490 -8.61 -10.02 -0.61
CA ASN A 490 -8.09 -11.32 -0.25
C ASN A 490 -8.25 -11.53 1.27
N LYS A 491 -8.75 -12.69 1.70
CA LYS A 491 -9.15 -12.97 3.09
C LYS A 491 -8.00 -12.87 4.08
N GLY A 492 -6.82 -13.34 3.70
CA GLY A 492 -5.61 -13.31 4.53
C GLY A 492 -4.57 -12.31 4.01
N ASP A 493 -4.99 -11.11 3.60
CA ASP A 493 -4.07 -10.06 3.13
C ASP A 493 -3.42 -9.34 4.32
N PRO A 494 -2.10 -9.51 4.55
CA PRO A 494 -1.41 -8.91 5.69
C PRO A 494 -1.16 -7.40 5.56
N LYS A 495 -1.54 -6.78 4.45
CA LYS A 495 -1.32 -5.35 4.15
C LYS A 495 -2.62 -4.58 3.97
N THR A 496 -3.60 -5.19 3.30
CA THR A 496 -4.87 -4.57 2.94
C THR A 496 -6.01 -5.54 3.23
N PRO A 497 -6.42 -5.66 4.50
CA PRO A 497 -7.41 -6.62 4.95
C PRO A 497 -8.72 -6.57 4.16
N PHE A 498 -9.33 -7.74 3.94
CA PHE A 498 -10.61 -7.87 3.22
C PHE A 498 -11.68 -6.90 3.70
N GLN A 499 -11.69 -6.56 4.99
CA GLN A 499 -12.68 -5.65 5.57
C GLN A 499 -12.64 -4.24 4.95
N ASN A 500 -11.48 -3.80 4.45
CA ASN A 500 -11.38 -2.53 3.73
C ASN A 500 -12.10 -2.59 2.39
N ALA A 501 -11.92 -3.68 1.63
CA ALA A 501 -12.65 -3.92 0.38
C ALA A 501 -14.17 -3.93 0.62
N LYS A 502 -14.59 -4.65 1.64
CA LYS A 502 -16.00 -4.69 2.04
C LYS A 502 -16.53 -3.30 2.40
N LYS A 503 -15.78 -2.51 3.19
CA LYS A 503 -16.17 -1.15 3.57
C LYS A 503 -16.39 -0.25 2.36
N ILE A 504 -15.45 -0.23 1.42
CA ILE A 504 -15.56 0.61 0.21
C ILE A 504 -16.73 0.15 -0.67
N ALA A 505 -16.92 -1.16 -0.84
CA ALA A 505 -18.05 -1.70 -1.59
C ALA A 505 -19.39 -1.35 -0.93
N ASP A 506 -19.51 -1.50 0.38
CA ASP A 506 -20.73 -1.15 1.13
C ASP A 506 -21.08 0.36 0.99
N MET A 507 -20.07 1.23 1.00
CA MET A 507 -20.26 2.68 0.84
C MET A 507 -20.73 3.07 -0.57
N LEU A 508 -20.19 2.42 -1.60
CA LEU A 508 -20.60 2.63 -2.98
C LEU A 508 -21.94 1.94 -3.31
N GLY A 509 -22.38 0.97 -2.50
CA GLY A 509 -23.64 0.26 -2.63
C GLY A 509 -23.81 -0.34 -4.04
N PRO A 510 -24.91 -0.03 -4.76
CA PRO A 510 -25.16 -0.60 -6.10
C PRO A 510 -24.10 -0.23 -7.15
N SER A 511 -23.22 0.72 -6.85
CA SER A 511 -22.13 1.13 -7.74
C SER A 511 -20.87 0.27 -7.60
N ALA A 512 -20.88 -0.81 -6.79
CA ALA A 512 -19.76 -1.71 -6.63
C ALA A 512 -20.21 -3.18 -6.52
N GLY A 513 -19.45 -4.09 -7.14
CA GLY A 513 -19.52 -5.53 -6.89
C GLY A 513 -18.30 -5.97 -6.08
N LEU A 514 -18.53 -6.65 -4.96
CA LEU A 514 -17.48 -7.18 -4.09
C LEU A 514 -17.18 -8.63 -4.44
N LEU A 515 -15.90 -8.94 -4.60
CA LEU A 515 -15.37 -10.29 -4.72
C LEU A 515 -14.44 -10.59 -3.56
N GLU A 516 -14.67 -11.71 -2.86
CA GLU A 516 -13.75 -12.26 -1.87
C GLU A 516 -12.90 -13.36 -2.51
N GLN A 517 -11.57 -13.30 -2.35
CA GLN A 517 -10.70 -14.43 -2.61
C GLN A 517 -10.34 -15.11 -1.28
N ASP A 518 -10.62 -16.42 -1.17
CA ASP A 518 -10.27 -17.22 0.01
C ASP A 518 -8.82 -17.70 -0.12
N GLY A 519 -7.87 -16.77 0.04
CA GLY A 519 -6.43 -17.00 -0.07
C GLY A 519 -5.66 -16.13 0.93
N PHE A 520 -4.34 -16.27 0.90
CA PHE A 520 -3.40 -15.52 1.72
C PHE A 520 -2.54 -14.57 0.87
N GLY A 521 -1.86 -13.63 1.54
CA GLY A 521 -0.92 -12.71 0.91
C GLY A 521 -1.55 -11.45 0.34
N HIS A 522 -0.68 -10.55 -0.12
CA HIS A 522 -1.09 -9.20 -0.49
C HIS A 522 -1.71 -9.14 -1.88
N THR A 523 -2.99 -8.79 -1.94
CA THR A 523 -3.85 -8.74 -3.14
C THR A 523 -4.27 -10.12 -3.66
N SER A 524 -5.20 -10.17 -4.59
CA SER A 524 -5.62 -11.43 -5.24
C SER A 524 -4.53 -12.04 -6.12
N LEU A 525 -3.49 -11.28 -6.44
CA LEU A 525 -2.36 -11.73 -7.26
C LEU A 525 -1.32 -12.55 -6.48
N ALA A 526 -1.41 -12.56 -5.13
CA ALA A 526 -0.47 -13.30 -4.29
C ALA A 526 -0.61 -14.82 -4.40
N GLU A 527 -1.83 -15.29 -4.67
CA GLU A 527 -2.14 -16.68 -5.00
C GLU A 527 -3.06 -16.73 -6.23
N VAL A 528 -2.77 -17.63 -7.16
CA VAL A 528 -3.59 -17.76 -8.38
C VAL A 528 -4.95 -18.38 -8.03
N SER A 529 -6.02 -17.71 -8.47
CA SER A 529 -7.39 -18.22 -8.46
C SER A 529 -7.98 -18.11 -9.87
N GLU A 530 -8.22 -19.23 -10.53
CA GLU A 530 -8.88 -19.24 -11.84
C GLU A 530 -10.26 -18.59 -11.78
N CYS A 531 -10.97 -18.75 -10.65
CA CYS A 531 -12.26 -18.11 -10.40
C CYS A 531 -12.10 -16.59 -10.38
N THR A 532 -11.15 -16.04 -9.59
CA THR A 532 -10.91 -14.58 -9.53
C THR A 532 -10.49 -14.01 -10.87
N LEU A 533 -9.58 -14.69 -11.57
CA LEU A 533 -9.15 -14.29 -12.93
C LEU A 533 -10.32 -14.29 -13.92
N GLY A 534 -11.19 -15.31 -13.85
CA GLY A 534 -12.40 -15.38 -14.67
C GLY A 534 -13.39 -14.25 -14.41
N VAL A 535 -13.59 -13.86 -13.14
CA VAL A 535 -14.43 -12.73 -12.78
C VAL A 535 -13.84 -11.42 -13.29
N ILE A 536 -12.52 -11.20 -13.12
CA ILE A 536 -11.84 -9.99 -13.63
C ILE A 536 -11.97 -9.91 -15.16
N ALA A 537 -11.70 -11.02 -15.87
CA ALA A 537 -11.80 -11.08 -17.33
C ALA A 537 -13.23 -10.76 -17.80
N THR A 538 -14.22 -11.42 -17.22
CA THR A 538 -15.64 -11.19 -17.54
C THR A 538 -16.02 -9.71 -17.29
N TYR A 539 -15.62 -9.16 -16.17
CA TYR A 539 -15.91 -7.75 -15.86
C TYR A 539 -15.22 -6.78 -16.83
N LEU A 540 -13.95 -6.96 -17.14
CA LEU A 540 -13.23 -6.08 -18.07
C LEU A 540 -13.85 -6.08 -19.48
N VAL A 541 -14.27 -7.25 -19.96
CA VAL A 541 -14.82 -7.40 -21.31
C VAL A 541 -16.30 -6.97 -21.37
N THR A 542 -17.12 -7.45 -20.43
CA THR A 542 -18.59 -7.30 -20.50
C THR A 542 -19.15 -6.26 -19.52
N GLY A 543 -18.45 -6.00 -18.42
CA GLY A 543 -18.95 -5.22 -17.29
C GLY A 543 -19.81 -5.99 -16.30
N GLN A 544 -19.93 -7.29 -16.46
CA GLN A 544 -20.69 -8.13 -15.54
C GLN A 544 -19.94 -8.25 -14.20
N LEU A 545 -20.63 -7.90 -13.12
CA LEU A 545 -20.12 -8.02 -11.75
C LEU A 545 -20.29 -9.47 -11.23
N PRO A 546 -19.51 -9.86 -10.22
CA PRO A 546 -19.74 -11.11 -9.51
C PRO A 546 -21.11 -11.14 -8.82
N GLU A 547 -21.57 -12.36 -8.53
CA GLU A 547 -22.77 -12.52 -7.69
C GLU A 547 -22.52 -11.97 -6.27
N SER A 548 -23.58 -11.49 -5.64
CA SER A 548 -23.46 -10.98 -4.26
C SER A 548 -23.02 -12.09 -3.31
N GLY A 549 -21.92 -11.84 -2.59
CA GLY A 549 -21.32 -12.82 -1.68
C GLY A 549 -20.48 -13.90 -2.37
N GLN A 550 -20.10 -13.71 -3.63
CA GLN A 550 -19.24 -14.66 -4.33
C GLN A 550 -17.86 -14.71 -3.66
N VAL A 551 -17.41 -15.95 -3.37
CA VAL A 551 -16.10 -16.28 -2.85
C VAL A 551 -15.37 -17.15 -3.85
N CYS A 552 -14.15 -16.78 -4.22
CA CYS A 552 -13.29 -17.53 -5.10
C CYS A 552 -12.18 -18.24 -4.32
N SER A 553 -12.11 -19.56 -4.41
CA SER A 553 -11.00 -20.31 -3.83
C SER A 553 -9.73 -20.20 -4.67
N VAL A 554 -8.57 -20.30 -4.02
CA VAL A 554 -7.27 -20.36 -4.69
C VAL A 554 -7.05 -21.72 -5.34
N SER A 555 -6.30 -21.74 -6.43
CA SER A 555 -6.02 -22.95 -7.23
C SER A 555 -4.64 -23.55 -6.94
N GLN A 556 -3.84 -22.89 -6.11
CA GLN A 556 -2.46 -23.26 -5.83
C GLN A 556 -2.32 -24.06 -4.52
N THR A 557 -1.34 -25.00 -4.50
CA THR A 557 -0.88 -25.70 -3.30
C THR A 557 0.43 -25.07 -2.83
N LEU A 558 0.45 -24.47 -1.65
CA LEU A 558 1.61 -23.71 -1.15
C LEU A 558 2.80 -24.59 -0.70
N PHE A 559 2.52 -25.84 -0.33
CA PHE A 559 3.53 -26.84 0.07
C PHE A 559 3.34 -28.11 -0.78
N PRO A 560 3.75 -28.08 -2.05
CA PRO A 560 3.51 -29.21 -2.95
C PRO A 560 4.35 -30.44 -2.55
N PRO A 561 3.82 -31.64 -2.72
CA PRO A 561 4.57 -32.87 -2.49
C PRO A 561 5.85 -32.90 -3.37
N ASN A 562 6.99 -33.24 -2.75
CA ASN A 562 8.30 -33.40 -3.41
C ASN A 562 8.96 -32.11 -3.95
N GLY A 563 8.59 -30.95 -3.46
CA GLY A 563 9.26 -29.69 -3.82
C GLY A 563 9.23 -29.37 -5.32
N LEU A 564 8.22 -29.87 -6.05
CA LEU A 564 8.02 -29.48 -7.45
C LEU A 564 7.73 -27.99 -7.50
N PRO A 565 8.47 -27.22 -8.34
CA PRO A 565 8.19 -25.81 -8.47
C PRO A 565 6.75 -25.62 -8.91
N LEU A 566 6.05 -24.68 -8.26
CA LEU A 566 4.73 -24.22 -8.70
C LEU A 566 4.82 -23.94 -10.19
N ALA A 567 3.98 -24.59 -11.00
CA ALA A 567 3.94 -24.31 -12.42
C ALA A 567 3.72 -22.81 -12.60
N ALA A 568 4.71 -22.15 -13.18
CA ALA A 568 4.56 -20.74 -13.56
C ALA A 568 3.32 -20.68 -14.45
N ALA A 569 2.33 -19.87 -14.05
CA ALA A 569 1.18 -19.61 -14.90
C ALA A 569 1.70 -18.97 -16.19
N SER A 570 1.75 -19.79 -17.26
CA SER A 570 2.23 -19.44 -18.59
C SER A 570 1.27 -18.47 -19.29
#